data_5191fdf1919dec10167550c96786a53a
#
_entry.id   5191fdf1919dec10167550c96786a53a
#
_cell.length_a   1.000
_cell.length_b   1.000
_cell.length_c   1.000
_cell.angle_alpha   90.00
_cell.angle_beta   90.00
_cell.angle_gamma   90.00
#
_symmetry.space_group_name_H-M   'P 1'
#
loop_
_entity.id
_entity.type
_entity.pdbx_description
1 polymer ?
#
loop_
_entity_poly.entity_id
_entity_poly.type
_entity_poly.pdbx_seq_one_letter_code
_entity_poly.pdbx_strand_id
1 'polypeptide(L)'
;MYLKIKSFLAILFLFNNFCISAQKTDSVKTDTLTFWKLKSLYTLNGTQSSFVNWNSGGRNNISLNASISANAVYNKEKWKWSSDLSLAFGGIKYLDEAAFMNLQKTDDKIDLSSMLGIRFSKKSLLSINAGFKTQFADGFTFPNDSIAVSKFMAPGYLNLALGVDYIK
;
A
#
# COMPACT_ATOMS: atom_id res chain seq x y z
N MET A 1 -35.38 11.48 -15.54
CA MET A 1 -34.34 12.03 -14.64
C MET A 1 -34.54 11.60 -13.17
N TYR A 2 -35.73 11.55 -12.66
CA TYR A 2 -36.02 11.14 -11.26
C TYR A 2 -35.69 9.69 -10.91
N LEU A 3 -35.73 8.76 -11.86
CA LEU A 3 -35.47 7.34 -11.58
C LEU A 3 -33.99 7.05 -11.29
N LYS A 4 -33.07 7.79 -11.93
CA LYS A 4 -31.61 7.62 -11.73
C LYS A 4 -31.15 8.16 -10.36
N ILE A 5 -31.80 9.15 -9.81
CA ILE A 5 -31.48 9.72 -8.50
C ILE A 5 -31.87 8.77 -7.38
N LYS A 6 -33.01 8.08 -7.51
CA LYS A 6 -33.47 7.07 -6.52
C LYS A 6 -32.52 5.86 -6.44
N SER A 7 -31.98 5.42 -7.58
CA SER A 7 -30.99 4.31 -7.61
C SER A 7 -29.66 4.72 -6.98
N PHE A 8 -29.24 5.96 -7.16
CA PHE A 8 -28.01 6.48 -6.56
C PHE A 8 -28.14 6.63 -5.03
N LEU A 9 -29.29 7.10 -4.55
CA LEU A 9 -29.57 7.17 -3.11
C LEU A 9 -29.64 5.76 -2.46
N ALA A 10 -30.20 4.78 -3.17
CA ALA A 10 -30.27 3.40 -2.67
C ALA A 10 -28.90 2.75 -2.53
N ILE A 11 -27.98 3.03 -3.45
CA ILE A 11 -26.58 2.55 -3.37
C ILE A 11 -25.85 3.24 -2.20
N LEU A 12 -26.07 4.54 -2.00
CA LEU A 12 -25.49 5.27 -0.86
C LEU A 12 -26.01 4.74 0.49
N PHE A 13 -27.27 4.28 0.54
CA PHE A 13 -27.87 3.71 1.76
C PHE A 13 -27.36 2.29 2.07
N LEU A 14 -26.97 1.52 1.05
CA LEU A 14 -26.38 0.20 1.22
C LEU A 14 -24.95 0.27 1.76
N PHE A 15 -24.21 1.34 1.47
CA PHE A 15 -22.87 1.55 2.01
C PHE A 15 -22.86 1.98 3.49
N ASN A 16 -23.96 2.58 4.00
CA ASN A 16 -24.03 2.98 5.40
C ASN A 16 -24.16 1.81 6.39
N ASN A 17 -24.46 0.60 5.94
CA ASN A 17 -24.54 -0.55 6.82
C ASN A 17 -23.22 -1.31 6.98
N PHE A 18 -22.16 -0.88 6.30
CA PHE A 18 -20.81 -1.39 6.49
C PHE A 18 -19.99 -0.55 7.49
N CYS A 19 -20.65 -0.02 8.51
CA CYS A 19 -19.93 0.32 9.74
C CYS A 19 -19.50 -1.01 10.37
N ILE A 20 -18.36 -1.52 9.93
CA ILE A 20 -17.60 -2.51 10.67
C ILE A 20 -17.24 -1.80 11.97
N SER A 21 -17.99 -2.06 13.02
CA SER A 21 -17.56 -1.76 14.37
C SER A 21 -16.22 -2.45 14.52
N ALA A 22 -15.14 -1.68 14.48
CA ALA A 22 -13.86 -2.15 14.96
C ALA A 22 -14.07 -2.42 16.46
N GLN A 23 -14.59 -3.61 16.78
CA GLN A 23 -14.64 -4.08 18.14
C GLN A 23 -13.19 -4.04 18.62
N LYS A 24 -12.95 -3.18 19.60
CA LYS A 24 -11.80 -3.31 20.48
C LYS A 24 -11.86 -4.73 21.02
N THR A 25 -11.18 -5.63 20.36
CA THR A 25 -10.91 -6.92 20.97
C THR A 25 -9.97 -6.61 22.11
N ASP A 26 -10.50 -6.57 23.32
CA ASP A 26 -9.66 -6.64 24.52
C ASP A 26 -8.82 -7.89 24.33
N SER A 27 -7.59 -7.69 23.89
CA SER A 27 -6.63 -8.76 23.82
C SER A 27 -6.41 -9.21 25.27
N VAL A 28 -6.98 -10.35 25.60
CA VAL A 28 -6.55 -11.13 26.76
C VAL A 28 -5.04 -11.19 26.64
N LYS A 29 -4.34 -10.49 27.50
CA LYS A 29 -2.89 -10.59 27.63
C LYS A 29 -2.59 -12.02 28.09
N THR A 30 -2.50 -12.92 27.14
CA THR A 30 -1.81 -14.16 27.37
C THR A 30 -0.35 -13.77 27.48
N ASP A 31 0.23 -13.90 28.66
CA ASP A 31 1.65 -13.69 28.95
C ASP A 31 2.52 -14.77 28.30
N THR A 32 2.32 -14.98 27.02
CA THR A 32 3.27 -15.69 26.19
C THR A 32 4.35 -14.66 25.87
N LEU A 33 5.58 -14.92 26.28
CA LEU A 33 6.78 -14.15 25.90
C LEU A 33 6.93 -14.18 24.38
N THR A 34 6.12 -13.39 23.71
CA THR A 34 6.15 -13.29 22.26
C THR A 34 7.31 -12.37 21.90
N PHE A 35 8.42 -12.95 21.47
CA PHE A 35 9.59 -12.20 20.98
C PHE A 35 9.28 -11.41 19.71
N TRP A 36 8.13 -11.68 19.09
CA TRP A 36 7.62 -11.04 17.90
C TRP A 36 6.64 -9.91 18.23
N LYS A 37 6.86 -8.76 17.60
CA LYS A 37 5.89 -7.65 17.56
C LYS A 37 5.50 -7.42 16.12
N LEU A 38 4.21 -7.56 15.81
CA LEU A 38 3.64 -7.36 14.49
C LEU A 38 2.76 -6.11 14.51
N LYS A 39 2.87 -5.29 13.47
CA LYS A 39 2.00 -4.15 13.22
C LYS A 39 1.61 -4.16 11.75
N SER A 40 0.36 -3.86 11.46
CA SER A 40 -0.12 -3.71 10.09
C SER A 40 -1.10 -2.56 9.99
N LEU A 41 -1.09 -1.90 8.84
CA LEU A 41 -2.02 -0.85 8.47
C LEU A 41 -2.52 -1.15 7.07
N TYR A 42 -3.82 -1.16 6.91
CA TYR A 42 -4.51 -1.31 5.64
C TYR A 42 -5.21 -0.01 5.32
N THR A 43 -5.02 0.50 4.12
CA THR A 43 -5.61 1.76 3.70
C THR A 43 -6.33 1.56 2.38
N LEU A 44 -7.54 2.10 2.29
CA LEU A 44 -8.32 2.15 1.05
C LEU A 44 -8.81 3.58 0.86
N ASN A 45 -8.41 4.20 -0.24
CA ASN A 45 -8.82 5.55 -0.61
C ASN A 45 -9.57 5.52 -1.93
N GLY A 46 -10.74 6.14 -1.96
CA GLY A 46 -11.52 6.35 -3.17
C GLY A 46 -11.76 7.84 -3.37
N THR A 47 -11.59 8.32 -4.58
CA THR A 47 -11.90 9.70 -4.94
C THR A 47 -12.71 9.77 -6.22
N GLN A 48 -13.60 10.74 -6.30
CA GLN A 48 -14.35 11.07 -7.50
C GLN A 48 -14.26 12.58 -7.72
N SER A 49 -13.94 12.98 -8.95
CA SER A 49 -13.95 14.38 -9.37
C SER A 49 -14.94 14.57 -10.50
N SER A 50 -15.75 15.61 -10.40
CA SER A 50 -16.73 15.95 -11.42
C SER A 50 -16.65 17.45 -11.72
N PHE A 51 -16.47 17.79 -12.98
CA PHE A 51 -16.32 19.16 -13.47
C PHE A 51 -17.46 19.44 -14.45
N VAL A 52 -18.19 20.52 -14.20
CA VAL A 52 -19.27 21.01 -15.07
C VAL A 52 -18.99 22.47 -15.37
N ASN A 53 -18.84 22.83 -16.65
CA ASN A 53 -18.56 24.19 -17.10
C ASN A 53 -17.33 24.84 -16.40
N TRP A 54 -16.31 24.03 -16.11
CA TRP A 54 -15.11 24.48 -15.42
C TRP A 54 -14.07 25.05 -16.40
N ASN A 55 -13.81 26.37 -16.30
CA ASN A 55 -13.01 27.11 -17.26
C ASN A 55 -11.49 26.79 -17.21
N SER A 56 -11.00 26.28 -16.07
CA SER A 56 -9.57 25.95 -15.88
C SER A 56 -9.16 24.58 -16.40
N GLY A 57 -10.09 23.87 -17.06
CA GLY A 57 -9.88 22.49 -17.47
C GLY A 57 -9.97 21.52 -16.30
N GLY A 58 -10.44 20.34 -16.55
CA GLY A 58 -10.59 19.26 -15.59
C GLY A 58 -11.31 18.11 -16.25
N ARG A 59 -10.90 16.87 -15.91
CA ARG A 59 -11.53 15.66 -16.46
C ARG A 59 -12.27 14.94 -15.36
N ASN A 60 -13.52 14.59 -15.62
CA ASN A 60 -14.30 13.76 -14.71
C ASN A 60 -13.59 12.43 -14.53
N ASN A 61 -13.35 12.04 -13.28
CA ASN A 61 -12.62 10.82 -12.99
C ASN A 61 -13.11 10.16 -11.70
N ILE A 62 -12.77 8.90 -11.60
CA ILE A 62 -12.88 8.11 -10.38
C ILE A 62 -11.55 7.40 -10.15
N SER A 63 -11.04 7.40 -8.93
CA SER A 63 -9.84 6.67 -8.59
C SER A 63 -10.01 5.85 -7.33
N LEU A 64 -9.27 4.76 -7.28
CA LEU A 64 -9.18 3.87 -6.13
C LEU A 64 -7.72 3.53 -5.88
N ASN A 65 -7.30 3.63 -4.62
CA ASN A 65 -5.97 3.25 -4.18
C ASN A 65 -6.07 2.40 -2.91
N ALA A 66 -5.39 1.27 -2.90
CA ALA A 66 -5.26 0.39 -1.76
C ALA A 66 -3.80 0.25 -1.36
N SER A 67 -3.51 0.28 -0.07
CA SER A 67 -2.16 0.06 0.43
C SER A 67 -2.15 -0.79 1.70
N ILE A 68 -1.05 -1.51 1.88
CA ILE A 68 -0.76 -2.34 3.05
C ILE A 68 0.63 -1.97 3.53
N SER A 69 0.76 -1.63 4.80
CA SER A 69 2.04 -1.49 5.48
C SER A 69 2.09 -2.48 6.62
N ALA A 70 3.12 -3.31 6.67
CA ALA A 70 3.31 -4.29 7.73
C ALA A 70 4.74 -4.22 8.25
N ASN A 71 4.87 -4.27 9.57
CA ASN A 71 6.16 -4.30 10.26
C ASN A 71 6.18 -5.50 11.21
N ALA A 72 7.24 -6.30 11.13
CA ALA A 72 7.49 -7.43 12.01
C ALA A 72 8.84 -7.25 12.69
N VAL A 73 8.85 -7.25 14.02
CA VAL A 73 10.08 -7.12 14.82
C VAL A 73 10.22 -8.31 15.74
N TYR A 74 11.31 -9.00 15.61
CA TYR A 74 11.76 -10.03 16.53
C TYR A 74 12.90 -9.50 17.38
N ASN A 75 12.84 -9.68 18.70
CA ASN A 75 13.89 -9.25 19.60
C ASN A 75 14.03 -10.25 20.73
N LYS A 76 15.10 -11.03 20.69
CA LYS A 76 15.42 -12.00 21.74
C LYS A 76 16.93 -12.00 21.98
N GLU A 77 17.34 -11.75 23.23
CA GLU A 77 18.75 -11.76 23.66
C GLU A 77 19.67 -10.94 22.76
N LYS A 78 20.51 -11.61 21.97
CA LYS A 78 21.47 -10.99 21.06
C LYS A 78 20.91 -10.73 19.66
N TRP A 79 19.75 -11.34 19.31
CA TRP A 79 19.19 -11.27 17.98
C TRP A 79 18.12 -10.19 17.87
N LYS A 80 18.22 -9.41 16.84
CA LYS A 80 17.19 -8.45 16.43
C LYS A 80 16.91 -8.63 14.94
N TRP A 81 15.67 -8.92 14.60
CA TRP A 81 15.24 -9.00 13.21
C TRP A 81 14.05 -8.06 13.02
N SER A 82 14.12 -7.21 12.03
CA SER A 82 13.04 -6.29 11.64
C SER A 82 12.78 -6.43 10.16
N SER A 83 11.53 -6.60 9.79
CA SER A 83 11.10 -6.62 8.40
C SER A 83 9.94 -5.66 8.21
N ASP A 84 10.01 -4.87 7.14
CA ASP A 84 9.01 -3.91 6.73
C ASP A 84 8.54 -4.25 5.32
N LEU A 85 7.24 -4.40 5.16
CA LEU A 85 6.57 -4.63 3.89
C LEU A 85 5.64 -3.45 3.60
N SER A 86 5.77 -2.88 2.41
CA SER A 86 4.86 -1.86 1.90
C SER A 86 4.39 -2.27 0.53
N LEU A 87 3.08 -2.46 0.40
CA LEU A 87 2.40 -2.77 -0.84
C LEU A 87 1.44 -1.62 -1.15
N ALA A 88 1.36 -1.21 -2.40
CA ALA A 88 0.36 -0.26 -2.85
C ALA A 88 -0.05 -0.58 -4.28
N PHE A 89 -1.34 -0.40 -4.56
CA PHE A 89 -1.88 -0.52 -5.90
C PHE A 89 -3.05 0.44 -6.05
N GLY A 90 -3.05 1.18 -7.15
CA GLY A 90 -4.09 2.15 -7.42
C GLY A 90 -4.27 2.43 -8.89
N GLY A 91 -5.46 2.91 -9.23
CA GLY A 91 -5.80 3.30 -10.59
C GLY A 91 -6.80 4.44 -10.63
N ILE A 92 -6.73 5.19 -11.71
CA ILE A 92 -7.66 6.25 -12.05
C ILE A 92 -8.33 5.94 -13.39
N LYS A 93 -9.61 6.16 -13.48
CA LYS A 93 -10.38 6.10 -14.71
C LYS A 93 -10.99 7.46 -15.01
N TYR A 94 -10.75 7.96 -16.23
CA TYR A 94 -11.41 9.14 -16.74
C TYR A 94 -12.76 8.75 -17.35
N LEU A 95 -13.81 9.48 -16.97
CA LEU A 95 -15.20 9.16 -17.32
C LEU A 95 -15.61 9.68 -18.69
N ASP A 96 -14.79 10.52 -19.32
CA ASP A 96 -14.95 11.09 -20.66
C ASP A 96 -14.34 10.21 -21.77
N GLU A 97 -13.66 9.14 -21.41
CA GLU A 97 -13.13 8.18 -22.38
C GLU A 97 -14.15 7.08 -22.69
N ALA A 98 -14.39 6.85 -23.99
CA ALA A 98 -15.36 5.88 -24.46
C ALA A 98 -14.99 4.42 -24.13
N ALA A 99 -13.73 4.15 -23.88
CA ALA A 99 -13.26 2.80 -23.58
C ALA A 99 -13.32 2.52 -22.07
N PHE A 100 -14.11 1.53 -21.70
CA PHE A 100 -14.22 1.03 -20.32
C PHE A 100 -12.90 0.47 -19.75
N MET A 101 -11.90 0.30 -20.61
CA MET A 101 -10.65 -0.41 -20.32
C MET A 101 -9.44 0.48 -19.95
N ASN A 102 -9.56 1.81 -20.04
CA ASN A 102 -8.40 2.69 -19.84
C ASN A 102 -8.24 3.08 -18.36
N LEU A 103 -8.04 2.07 -17.52
CA LEU A 103 -7.60 2.29 -16.14
C LEU A 103 -6.11 2.65 -16.15
N GLN A 104 -5.81 3.91 -15.81
CA GLN A 104 -4.43 4.35 -15.68
C GLN A 104 -3.94 4.05 -14.27
N LYS A 105 -2.82 3.37 -14.19
CA LYS A 105 -2.18 3.04 -12.92
C LYS A 105 -1.64 4.33 -12.26
N THR A 106 -2.04 4.57 -11.01
CA THR A 106 -1.61 5.74 -10.22
C THR A 106 -0.59 5.38 -9.16
N ASP A 107 -0.66 4.15 -8.66
CA ASP A 107 0.28 3.61 -7.69
C ASP A 107 0.49 2.12 -7.96
N ASP A 108 1.71 1.67 -7.82
CA ASP A 108 2.04 0.26 -7.98
C ASP A 108 3.40 -0.01 -7.33
N LYS A 109 3.38 -0.63 -6.17
CA LYS A 109 4.57 -0.73 -5.34
C LYS A 109 4.60 -2.05 -4.58
N ILE A 110 5.72 -2.71 -4.66
CA ILE A 110 6.17 -3.77 -3.75
C ILE A 110 7.50 -3.31 -3.17
N ASP A 111 7.55 -3.09 -1.87
CA ASP A 111 8.77 -2.68 -1.17
C ASP A 111 8.91 -3.54 0.09
N LEU A 112 9.93 -4.37 0.10
CA LEU A 112 10.29 -5.23 1.23
C LEU A 112 11.66 -4.85 1.70
N SER A 113 11.81 -4.56 2.97
CA SER A 113 13.11 -4.40 3.62
C SER A 113 13.20 -5.31 4.84
N SER A 114 14.38 -5.85 5.06
CA SER A 114 14.63 -6.75 6.19
C SER A 114 16.03 -6.49 6.74
N MET A 115 16.10 -6.35 8.05
CA MET A 115 17.35 -6.16 8.80
C MET A 115 17.50 -7.29 9.82
N LEU A 116 18.58 -8.01 9.73
CA LEU A 116 18.98 -8.98 10.74
C LEU A 116 20.24 -8.46 11.45
N GLY A 117 20.18 -8.36 12.76
CA GLY A 117 21.25 -7.82 13.58
C GLY A 117 21.64 -8.73 14.74
N ILE A 118 22.94 -8.76 15.04
CA ILE A 118 23.51 -9.48 16.17
C ILE A 118 24.16 -8.47 17.12
N ARG A 119 23.67 -8.42 18.34
CA ARG A 119 24.21 -7.55 19.39
C ARG A 119 25.51 -8.13 19.92
N PHE A 120 26.63 -7.43 19.74
CA PHE A 120 27.92 -7.81 20.26
C PHE A 120 28.35 -6.96 21.47
N SER A 121 27.65 -5.85 21.73
CA SER A 121 27.84 -5.00 22.91
C SER A 121 26.47 -4.49 23.41
N LYS A 122 26.44 -3.91 24.63
CA LYS A 122 25.22 -3.30 25.19
C LYS A 122 24.65 -2.20 24.28
N LYS A 123 25.49 -1.54 23.50
CA LYS A 123 25.12 -0.39 22.65
C LYS A 123 25.41 -0.61 21.15
N SER A 124 25.92 -1.75 20.75
CA SER A 124 26.34 -1.97 19.37
C SER A 124 25.77 -3.26 18.81
N LEU A 125 25.32 -3.18 17.57
CA LEU A 125 24.68 -4.24 16.80
C LEU A 125 25.37 -4.33 15.44
N LEU A 126 25.84 -5.51 15.07
CA LEU A 126 26.25 -5.79 13.69
C LEU A 126 25.02 -6.18 12.91
N SER A 127 24.73 -5.49 11.79
CA SER A 127 23.52 -5.71 11.00
C SER A 127 23.81 -6.01 9.54
N ILE A 128 22.99 -6.86 8.97
CA ILE A 128 22.82 -7.04 7.53
C ILE A 128 21.42 -6.57 7.15
N ASN A 129 21.37 -5.75 6.11
CA ASN A 129 20.13 -5.21 5.57
C ASN A 129 19.95 -5.71 4.14
N ALA A 130 18.74 -6.18 3.82
CA ALA A 130 18.32 -6.56 2.48
C ALA A 130 17.05 -5.78 2.13
N GLY A 131 17.03 -5.18 0.95
CA GLY A 131 15.88 -4.46 0.43
C GLY A 131 15.54 -4.92 -0.98
N PHE A 132 14.27 -5.12 -1.24
CA PHE A 132 13.75 -5.50 -2.55
C PHE A 132 12.59 -4.60 -2.93
N LYS A 133 12.65 -4.01 -4.14
CA LYS A 133 11.60 -3.15 -4.65
C LYS A 133 11.24 -3.53 -6.08
N THR A 134 9.94 -3.60 -6.35
CA THR A 134 9.39 -3.80 -7.69
C THR A 134 7.94 -3.33 -7.73
N GLN A 135 7.20 -3.73 -8.75
CA GLN A 135 5.80 -3.42 -8.99
C GLN A 135 5.01 -4.69 -9.37
N PHE A 136 3.67 -4.62 -9.34
CA PHE A 136 2.79 -5.75 -9.61
C PHE A 136 2.47 -5.91 -11.10
N ALA A 137 2.11 -4.80 -11.76
CA ALA A 137 1.42 -4.81 -13.04
C ALA A 137 2.17 -4.05 -14.12
N ASP A 138 1.81 -4.31 -15.36
CA ASP A 138 2.31 -3.57 -16.51
C ASP A 138 1.92 -2.09 -16.40
N GLY A 139 2.86 -1.21 -16.71
CA GLY A 139 2.65 0.22 -16.77
C GLY A 139 2.76 0.73 -18.21
N PHE A 140 1.94 1.71 -18.55
CA PHE A 140 1.85 2.27 -19.90
C PHE A 140 2.01 3.80 -19.85
N THR A 141 2.54 4.37 -20.93
CA THR A 141 2.60 5.83 -21.12
C THR A 141 1.51 6.24 -22.08
N PHE A 142 0.38 6.67 -21.55
CA PHE A 142 -0.78 7.08 -22.36
C PHE A 142 -0.44 8.23 -23.31
N PRO A 143 -0.98 8.23 -24.55
CA PRO A 143 -2.07 7.40 -25.05
C PRO A 143 -1.67 5.98 -25.53
N ASN A 144 -0.40 5.58 -25.44
CA ASN A 144 0.02 4.24 -25.80
C ASN A 144 -0.35 3.27 -24.67
N ASP A 145 -1.22 2.32 -24.96
CA ASP A 145 -1.68 1.26 -24.08
C ASP A 145 -1.25 -0.15 -24.54
N SER A 146 -0.46 -0.22 -25.62
CA SER A 146 -0.09 -1.48 -26.26
C SER A 146 1.34 -1.92 -25.87
N ILE A 147 2.24 -0.95 -25.66
CA ILE A 147 3.63 -1.22 -25.31
C ILE A 147 3.85 -0.82 -23.86
N ALA A 148 4.01 -1.81 -23.00
CA ALA A 148 4.30 -1.60 -21.59
C ALA A 148 5.71 -1.02 -21.39
N VAL A 149 5.83 0.07 -20.65
CA VAL A 149 7.10 0.71 -20.27
C VAL A 149 7.66 0.16 -18.98
N SER A 150 6.85 -0.55 -18.20
CA SER A 150 7.26 -1.23 -16.96
C SER A 150 6.42 -2.47 -16.72
N LYS A 151 7.01 -3.47 -16.05
CA LYS A 151 6.38 -4.77 -15.75
C LYS A 151 6.84 -5.26 -14.39
N PHE A 152 6.26 -6.36 -13.91
CA PHE A 152 6.80 -7.05 -12.74
C PHE A 152 8.30 -7.35 -12.94
N MET A 153 9.13 -7.01 -11.96
CA MET A 153 10.60 -7.08 -12.01
C MET A 153 11.29 -6.18 -13.06
N ALA A 154 10.56 -5.30 -13.71
CA ALA A 154 11.10 -4.35 -14.69
C ALA A 154 10.50 -2.93 -14.45
N PRO A 155 11.12 -2.11 -13.55
CA PRO A 155 12.34 -2.36 -12.82
C PRO A 155 12.18 -3.27 -11.58
N GLY A 156 13.24 -3.96 -11.24
CA GLY A 156 13.44 -4.63 -9.97
C GLY A 156 14.74 -4.15 -9.32
N TYR A 157 14.71 -3.81 -8.04
CA TYR A 157 15.87 -3.33 -7.30
C TYR A 157 16.14 -4.23 -6.11
N LEU A 158 17.39 -4.66 -5.98
CA LEU A 158 17.89 -5.39 -4.83
C LEU A 158 19.00 -4.58 -4.17
N ASN A 159 18.88 -4.31 -2.88
CA ASN A 159 19.88 -3.63 -2.09
C ASN A 159 20.35 -4.56 -0.98
N LEU A 160 21.68 -4.63 -0.79
CA LEU A 160 22.30 -5.34 0.32
C LEU A 160 23.29 -4.40 1.01
N ALA A 161 23.24 -4.35 2.33
CA ALA A 161 24.16 -3.54 3.12
C ALA A 161 24.58 -4.26 4.40
N LEU A 162 25.82 -4.06 4.80
CA LEU A 162 26.37 -4.46 6.08
C LEU A 162 26.69 -3.20 6.89
N GLY A 163 26.39 -3.21 8.17
CA GLY A 163 26.59 -2.04 9.01
C GLY A 163 26.74 -2.37 10.48
N VAL A 164 27.17 -1.37 11.22
CA VAL A 164 27.19 -1.39 12.69
C VAL A 164 26.25 -0.30 13.16
N ASP A 165 25.21 -0.70 13.88
CA ASP A 165 24.25 0.22 14.46
C ASP A 165 24.64 0.50 15.92
N TYR A 166 24.59 1.79 16.29
CA TYR A 166 24.78 2.21 17.66
C TYR A 166 23.44 2.58 18.31
N ILE A 167 23.12 1.89 19.39
CA ILE A 167 21.88 2.10 20.16
C ILE A 167 22.18 3.06 21.31
N LYS A 168 21.56 4.22 21.27
CA LYS A 168 21.70 5.29 22.27
C LYS A 168 20.88 5.02 23.51
#